data_63024fcb48495d294d45ac8e70aa12c1
#
_entry.id   63024fcb48495d294d45ac8e70aa12c1
#
_cell.length_a   1.000
_cell.length_b   1.000
_cell.length_c   1.000
_cell.angle_alpha   90.00
_cell.angle_beta   90.00
_cell.angle_gamma   90.00
#
_symmetry.space_group_name_H-M   'P 1'
#
loop_
_entity.id
_entity.type
_entity.pdbx_description
1 polymer ?
#
loop_
_entity_poly.entity_id
_entity_poly.type
_entity_poly.pdbx_seq_one_letter_code
_entity_poly.pdbx_strand_id
1 'polypeptide(L)'
;VIVSFVALLFTFDAVSGEKESKTLALSLSNPVSRGTLLFGKFLSAVISVLAIVAAGVLVALLIVLILGQASWSGALAAEVAAFLAVTGLVAAAFAAFGLFSSVVAPNSNVSLLLALAIWLFFGVVIPNSSTFVARTFFPIERAESVQKRVNAAFDDLDRNAPPGSWSMNTGNPFLPQHELRANLQTKRLQAEKDIRDAYYRTMFRQFERTRLVTSLSPVTLFQVLTEAAAGAGYVRFRKIWDDLHVYQGQLLGFFKALDVRDEDSPHWYNPKENVSTTRKPAAFETVPRFEEKPMSAAERLAPVLVTLVVNVFYVCAVFLLTYVLFVRYDVR
;
A
#
# COMPACT_ATOMS: atom_id res chain seq x y z
N VAL A 1 13.29 4.87 8.73
CA VAL A 1 13.93 6.15 9.08
C VAL A 1 15.33 5.92 9.65
N ILE A 2 15.52 5.12 10.71
CA ILE A 2 16.86 4.89 11.33
C ILE A 2 17.84 4.28 10.34
N VAL A 3 17.45 3.21 9.65
CA VAL A 3 18.31 2.53 8.65
C VAL A 3 18.76 3.49 7.54
N SER A 4 17.87 4.35 7.07
CA SER A 4 18.18 5.33 6.02
C SER A 4 19.19 6.38 6.50
N PHE A 5 19.06 6.81 7.75
CA PHE A 5 19.98 7.76 8.35
C PHE A 5 21.38 7.14 8.57
N VAL A 6 21.44 5.91 9.09
CA VAL A 6 22.70 5.18 9.29
C VAL A 6 23.42 4.93 7.96
N ALA A 7 22.68 4.50 6.92
CA ALA A 7 23.28 4.29 5.59
C ALA A 7 23.92 5.57 5.01
N LEU A 8 23.27 6.70 5.22
CA LEU A 8 23.78 8.00 4.81
C LEU A 8 25.01 8.43 5.61
N LEU A 9 24.99 8.18 6.94
CA LEU A 9 26.14 8.48 7.82
C LEU A 9 27.39 7.65 7.47
N PHE A 10 27.25 6.45 6.94
CA PHE A 10 28.40 5.66 6.50
C PHE A 10 29.05 6.15 5.22
N THR A 11 28.43 7.09 4.51
CA THR A 11 28.88 7.49 3.18
C THR A 11 29.11 8.98 2.98
N PHE A 12 28.58 9.85 3.88
CA PHE A 12 28.62 11.31 3.68
C PHE A 12 30.06 11.88 3.65
N ASP A 13 31.01 11.27 4.36
CA ASP A 13 32.39 11.72 4.38
C ASP A 13 33.36 10.82 3.62
N ALA A 14 32.86 9.77 2.99
CA ALA A 14 33.65 8.74 2.33
C ALA A 14 34.63 9.28 1.26
N VAL A 15 34.32 10.40 0.62
CA VAL A 15 35.17 11.10 -0.36
C VAL A 15 35.58 12.47 0.17
N SER A 16 34.66 13.21 0.78
CA SER A 16 34.91 14.56 1.30
C SER A 16 35.95 14.57 2.42
N GLY A 17 35.95 13.54 3.29
CA GLY A 17 36.97 13.36 4.34
C GLY A 17 38.36 13.11 3.76
N GLU A 18 38.46 12.34 2.67
CA GLU A 18 39.76 12.15 1.97
C GLU A 18 40.23 13.41 1.23
N LYS A 19 39.26 14.24 0.71
CA LYS A 19 39.63 15.55 0.15
C LYS A 19 40.19 16.48 1.23
N GLU A 20 39.51 16.56 2.36
CA GLU A 20 39.88 17.41 3.48
C GLU A 20 41.23 17.02 4.09
N SER A 21 41.48 15.74 4.27
CA SER A 21 42.75 15.18 4.77
C SER A 21 43.86 15.12 3.71
N LYS A 22 43.55 15.50 2.47
CA LYS A 22 44.48 15.44 1.30
C LYS A 22 44.98 13.99 1.01
N THR A 23 44.28 12.96 1.48
CA THR A 23 44.60 11.56 1.22
C THR A 23 44.01 11.00 -0.06
N LEU A 24 43.07 11.72 -0.71
CA LEU A 24 42.46 11.28 -1.93
C LEU A 24 43.44 11.04 -3.08
N ALA A 25 44.47 11.91 -3.21
CA ALA A 25 45.55 11.74 -4.18
C ALA A 25 46.32 10.46 -3.97
N LEU A 26 46.61 10.12 -2.69
CA LEU A 26 47.29 8.88 -2.30
C LEU A 26 46.43 7.65 -2.61
N SER A 27 45.15 7.70 -2.28
CA SER A 27 44.19 6.62 -2.58
C SER A 27 44.07 6.35 -4.10
N LEU A 28 44.16 7.40 -4.92
CA LEU A 28 44.10 7.32 -6.38
C LEU A 28 45.43 7.02 -7.07
N SER A 29 46.55 7.08 -6.34
CA SER A 29 47.88 6.67 -6.86
C SER A 29 48.05 5.14 -6.92
N ASN A 30 47.23 4.40 -6.19
CA ASN A 30 47.16 2.95 -6.31
C ASN A 30 46.57 2.51 -7.67
N PRO A 31 46.96 1.32 -8.19
CA PRO A 31 46.44 0.81 -9.49
C PRO A 31 44.98 0.33 -9.41
N VAL A 32 44.12 1.13 -8.77
CA VAL A 32 42.67 0.86 -8.61
C VAL A 32 41.91 1.92 -9.38
N SER A 33 40.93 1.49 -10.19
CA SER A 33 40.11 2.44 -10.91
C SER A 33 39.23 3.29 -9.96
N ARG A 34 38.98 4.55 -10.33
CA ARG A 34 38.08 5.45 -9.56
C ARG A 34 36.71 4.83 -9.31
N GLY A 35 36.20 4.09 -10.30
CA GLY A 35 34.94 3.38 -10.19
C GLY A 35 34.96 2.26 -9.15
N THR A 36 36.01 1.45 -9.14
CA THR A 36 36.20 0.37 -8.15
C THR A 36 36.26 0.91 -6.73
N LEU A 37 36.97 2.04 -6.52
CA LEU A 37 37.06 2.69 -5.23
C LEU A 37 35.68 3.21 -4.77
N LEU A 38 34.94 3.91 -5.63
CA LEU A 38 33.63 4.44 -5.30
C LEU A 38 32.62 3.30 -5.04
N PHE A 39 32.61 2.27 -5.89
CA PHE A 39 31.74 1.09 -5.72
C PHE A 39 32.08 0.31 -4.45
N GLY A 40 33.37 0.17 -4.13
CA GLY A 40 33.79 -0.47 -2.88
C GLY A 40 33.27 0.26 -1.64
N LYS A 41 33.34 1.59 -1.61
CA LYS A 41 32.81 2.42 -0.51
C LYS A 41 31.28 2.29 -0.42
N PHE A 42 30.60 2.31 -1.55
CA PHE A 42 29.15 2.09 -1.64
C PHE A 42 28.74 0.73 -1.08
N LEU A 43 29.38 -0.33 -1.57
CA LEU A 43 29.05 -1.70 -1.21
C LEU A 43 29.37 -1.98 0.26
N SER A 44 30.50 -1.48 0.76
CA SER A 44 30.86 -1.58 2.17
C SER A 44 29.79 -0.97 3.09
N ALA A 45 29.28 0.21 2.78
CA ALA A 45 28.23 0.85 3.54
C ALA A 45 26.93 0.03 3.54
N VAL A 46 26.49 -0.45 2.36
CA VAL A 46 25.28 -1.26 2.23
C VAL A 46 25.41 -2.57 3.01
N ILE A 47 26.54 -3.28 2.88
CA ILE A 47 26.78 -4.53 3.60
C ILE A 47 26.82 -4.31 5.12
N SER A 48 27.47 -3.24 5.59
CA SER A 48 27.52 -2.91 7.02
C SER A 48 26.13 -2.66 7.61
N VAL A 49 25.30 -1.90 6.91
CA VAL A 49 23.90 -1.65 7.33
C VAL A 49 23.09 -2.95 7.31
N LEU A 50 23.22 -3.76 6.27
CA LEU A 50 22.52 -5.05 6.18
C LEU A 50 22.95 -6.02 7.28
N ALA A 51 24.23 -6.05 7.62
CA ALA A 51 24.75 -6.89 8.71
C ALA A 51 24.11 -6.51 10.07
N ILE A 52 24.02 -5.21 10.35
CA ILE A 52 23.38 -4.69 11.57
C ILE A 52 21.89 -5.09 11.60
N VAL A 53 21.17 -4.87 10.50
CA VAL A 53 19.75 -5.21 10.42
C VAL A 53 19.54 -6.72 10.50
N ALA A 54 20.36 -7.52 9.82
CA ALA A 54 20.28 -8.98 9.85
C ALA A 54 20.50 -9.52 11.28
N ALA A 55 21.44 -8.96 12.02
CA ALA A 55 21.65 -9.31 13.44
C ALA A 55 20.41 -9.01 14.27
N GLY A 56 19.77 -7.85 14.08
CA GLY A 56 18.53 -7.49 14.76
C GLY A 56 17.36 -8.43 14.39
N VAL A 57 17.23 -8.77 13.11
CA VAL A 57 16.21 -9.72 12.63
C VAL A 57 16.43 -11.12 13.21
N LEU A 58 17.70 -11.58 13.29
CA LEU A 58 18.01 -12.87 13.90
C LEU A 58 17.59 -12.91 15.38
N VAL A 59 17.89 -11.86 16.15
CA VAL A 59 17.46 -11.77 17.56
C VAL A 59 15.95 -11.79 17.66
N ALA A 60 15.24 -11.01 16.82
CA ALA A 60 13.78 -10.99 16.83
C ALA A 60 13.18 -12.37 16.46
N LEU A 61 13.73 -13.05 15.45
CA LEU A 61 13.33 -14.40 15.08
C LEU A 61 13.52 -15.41 16.20
N LEU A 62 14.69 -15.37 16.88
CA LEU A 62 14.94 -16.25 18.02
C LEU A 62 13.90 -16.08 19.12
N ILE A 63 13.56 -14.83 19.45
CA ILE A 63 12.53 -14.52 20.45
C ILE A 63 11.18 -15.12 20.04
N VAL A 64 10.75 -14.88 18.79
CA VAL A 64 9.44 -15.34 18.28
C VAL A 64 9.36 -16.88 18.24
N LEU A 65 10.47 -17.55 17.85
CA LEU A 65 10.54 -19.01 17.83
C LEU A 65 10.55 -19.62 19.23
N ILE A 66 11.30 -19.02 20.18
CA ILE A 66 11.36 -19.49 21.58
C ILE A 66 10.01 -19.32 22.28
N LEU A 67 9.28 -18.22 22.01
CA LEU A 67 7.95 -17.98 22.56
C LEU A 67 6.87 -18.84 21.90
N GLY A 68 7.20 -19.67 20.91
CA GLY A 68 6.24 -20.55 20.21
C GLY A 68 5.20 -19.79 19.37
N GLN A 69 5.43 -18.51 19.08
CA GLN A 69 4.51 -17.69 18.29
C GLN A 69 4.57 -18.01 16.78
N ALA A 70 5.65 -18.63 16.33
CA ALA A 70 5.82 -19.12 14.96
C ALA A 70 6.66 -20.40 14.95
N SER A 71 6.54 -21.18 13.86
CA SER A 71 7.41 -22.30 13.55
C SER A 71 8.31 -21.95 12.36
N TRP A 72 9.52 -22.49 12.33
CA TRP A 72 10.39 -22.30 11.19
C TRP A 72 9.78 -22.97 9.95
N SER A 73 9.62 -22.21 8.89
CA SER A 73 9.09 -22.67 7.62
C SER A 73 9.79 -21.99 6.45
N GLY A 74 9.73 -22.61 5.25
CA GLY A 74 10.24 -21.98 4.05
C GLY A 74 9.56 -20.65 3.69
N ALA A 75 8.30 -20.48 4.07
CA ALA A 75 7.56 -19.23 3.91
C ALA A 75 8.15 -18.13 4.78
N LEU A 76 8.39 -18.41 6.06
CA LEU A 76 9.01 -17.45 6.99
C LEU A 76 10.42 -17.05 6.51
N ALA A 77 11.21 -18.01 6.03
CA ALA A 77 12.54 -17.72 5.48
C ALA A 77 12.46 -16.79 4.26
N ALA A 78 11.48 -17.02 3.35
CA ALA A 78 11.27 -16.17 2.19
C ALA A 78 10.82 -14.75 2.57
N GLU A 79 9.96 -14.60 3.58
CA GLU A 79 9.53 -13.29 4.09
C GLU A 79 10.68 -12.51 4.72
N VAL A 80 11.53 -13.18 5.49
CA VAL A 80 12.74 -12.58 6.05
C VAL A 80 13.72 -12.16 4.96
N ALA A 81 13.95 -13.01 3.97
CA ALA A 81 14.81 -12.68 2.83
C ALA A 81 14.26 -11.49 2.03
N ALA A 82 12.95 -11.43 1.80
CA ALA A 82 12.29 -10.30 1.13
C ALA A 82 12.44 -9.01 1.95
N PHE A 83 12.25 -9.06 3.28
CA PHE A 83 12.47 -7.92 4.16
C PHE A 83 13.89 -7.39 4.11
N LEU A 84 14.89 -8.28 4.17
CA LEU A 84 16.30 -7.90 4.06
C LEU A 84 16.64 -7.34 2.68
N ALA A 85 16.09 -7.90 1.60
CA ALA A 85 16.30 -7.37 0.25
C ALA A 85 15.71 -5.96 0.08
N VAL A 86 14.51 -5.72 0.57
CA VAL A 86 13.89 -4.39 0.56
C VAL A 86 14.67 -3.40 1.41
N THR A 87 15.13 -3.82 2.59
CA THR A 87 15.98 -3.01 3.46
C THR A 87 17.30 -2.67 2.78
N GLY A 88 17.91 -3.62 2.08
CA GLY A 88 19.12 -3.41 1.29
C GLY A 88 18.94 -2.39 0.17
N LEU A 89 17.81 -2.42 -0.52
CA LEU A 89 17.48 -1.45 -1.56
C LEU A 89 17.39 -0.02 -0.99
N VAL A 90 16.74 0.13 0.17
CA VAL A 90 16.62 1.43 0.84
C VAL A 90 17.98 1.90 1.37
N ALA A 91 18.76 1.01 1.97
CA ALA A 91 20.12 1.33 2.39
C ALA A 91 20.99 1.77 1.21
N ALA A 92 20.88 1.08 0.06
CA ALA A 92 21.58 1.45 -1.18
C ALA A 92 21.17 2.84 -1.68
N ALA A 93 19.88 3.18 -1.62
CA ALA A 93 19.43 4.51 -2.02
C ALA A 93 20.06 5.62 -1.16
N PHE A 94 20.02 5.47 0.15
CA PHE A 94 20.60 6.47 1.06
C PHE A 94 22.14 6.47 1.08
N ALA A 95 22.78 5.32 0.87
CA ALA A 95 24.21 5.25 0.65
C ALA A 95 24.62 5.97 -0.64
N ALA A 96 23.85 5.86 -1.72
CA ALA A 96 24.09 6.61 -2.95
C ALA A 96 23.93 8.12 -2.74
N PHE A 97 22.93 8.56 -1.98
CA PHE A 97 22.76 9.98 -1.62
C PHE A 97 23.92 10.51 -0.77
N GLY A 98 24.36 9.75 0.22
CA GLY A 98 25.51 10.13 1.05
C GLY A 98 26.79 10.23 0.22
N LEU A 99 27.05 9.27 -0.68
CA LEU A 99 28.19 9.34 -1.61
C LEU A 99 28.07 10.53 -2.57
N PHE A 100 26.86 10.80 -3.08
CA PHE A 100 26.63 11.97 -3.91
C PHE A 100 27.01 13.26 -3.17
N SER A 101 26.53 13.40 -1.93
CA SER A 101 26.87 14.54 -1.08
C SER A 101 28.39 14.66 -0.86
N SER A 102 29.03 13.51 -0.60
CA SER A 102 30.48 13.44 -0.35
C SER A 102 31.33 13.82 -1.58
N VAL A 103 30.87 13.43 -2.76
CA VAL A 103 31.57 13.76 -4.02
C VAL A 103 31.44 15.24 -4.39
N VAL A 104 30.25 15.81 -4.19
CA VAL A 104 29.95 17.20 -4.57
C VAL A 104 30.57 18.20 -3.56
N ALA A 105 30.57 17.87 -2.29
CA ALA A 105 31.02 18.75 -1.22
C ALA A 105 32.56 18.93 -1.23
N PRO A 106 33.05 20.14 -0.87
CA PRO A 106 34.48 20.42 -0.74
C PRO A 106 35.11 19.83 0.55
N ASN A 107 34.31 19.68 1.62
CA ASN A 107 34.72 19.17 2.93
C ASN A 107 33.58 18.38 3.60
N SER A 108 33.90 17.68 4.69
CA SER A 108 32.98 16.82 5.42
C SER A 108 31.80 17.57 6.04
N ASN A 109 32.00 18.80 6.50
CA ASN A 109 30.93 19.61 7.09
C ASN A 109 29.84 19.97 6.06
N VAL A 110 30.25 20.42 4.88
CA VAL A 110 29.32 20.74 3.79
C VAL A 110 28.63 19.47 3.27
N SER A 111 29.37 18.37 3.21
CA SER A 111 28.81 17.07 2.83
C SER A 111 27.72 16.61 3.81
N LEU A 112 27.96 16.73 5.12
CA LEU A 112 26.98 16.38 6.14
C LEU A 112 25.71 17.22 6.03
N LEU A 113 25.85 18.55 5.84
CA LEU A 113 24.70 19.44 5.68
C LEU A 113 23.87 19.08 4.44
N LEU A 114 24.53 18.82 3.32
CA LEU A 114 23.86 18.42 2.07
C LEU A 114 23.17 17.05 2.24
N ALA A 115 23.86 16.09 2.85
CA ALA A 115 23.33 14.77 3.12
C ALA A 115 22.10 14.83 4.05
N LEU A 116 22.13 15.64 5.11
CA LEU A 116 21.01 15.86 6.01
C LEU A 116 19.83 16.53 5.29
N ALA A 117 20.08 17.51 4.41
CA ALA A 117 19.02 18.15 3.63
C ALA A 117 18.33 17.16 2.69
N ILE A 118 19.13 16.31 2.01
CA ILE A 118 18.60 15.25 1.15
C ILE A 118 17.79 14.23 1.98
N TRP A 119 18.33 13.81 3.14
CA TRP A 119 17.63 12.88 4.02
C TRP A 119 16.33 13.46 4.55
N LEU A 120 16.33 14.72 4.99
CA LEU A 120 15.11 15.39 5.44
C LEU A 120 14.07 15.42 4.33
N PHE A 121 14.47 15.75 3.11
CA PHE A 121 13.56 15.83 1.97
C PHE A 121 12.97 14.46 1.60
N PHE A 122 13.82 13.45 1.33
CA PHE A 122 13.38 12.12 0.93
C PHE A 122 12.91 11.25 2.08
N GLY A 123 13.46 11.43 3.28
CA GLY A 123 13.14 10.62 4.46
C GLY A 123 11.95 11.12 5.25
N VAL A 124 11.67 12.43 5.23
CA VAL A 124 10.64 13.02 6.06
C VAL A 124 9.60 13.81 5.25
N VAL A 125 10.03 14.76 4.40
CA VAL A 125 9.10 15.67 3.72
C VAL A 125 8.21 14.90 2.74
N ILE A 126 8.79 14.11 1.84
CA ILE A 126 8.00 13.37 0.83
C ILE A 126 7.02 12.37 1.49
N PRO A 127 7.43 11.48 2.41
CA PRO A 127 6.49 10.56 3.06
C PRO A 127 5.32 11.25 3.76
N ASN A 128 5.58 12.38 4.43
CA ASN A 128 4.54 13.13 5.14
C ASN A 128 3.70 14.04 4.25
N SER A 129 4.09 14.25 2.99
CA SER A 129 3.36 15.08 2.05
C SER A 129 2.13 14.39 1.44
N SER A 130 1.87 13.12 1.75
CA SER A 130 0.81 12.31 1.14
C SER A 130 -0.57 12.98 1.16
N THR A 131 -0.97 13.56 2.30
CA THR A 131 -2.24 14.28 2.43
C THR A 131 -2.31 15.53 1.54
N PHE A 132 -1.21 16.27 1.45
CA PHE A 132 -1.11 17.45 0.59
C PHE A 132 -1.20 17.04 -0.89
N VAL A 133 -0.44 16.04 -1.31
CA VAL A 133 -0.47 15.49 -2.67
C VAL A 133 -1.86 14.98 -3.04
N ALA A 134 -2.51 14.24 -2.15
CA ALA A 134 -3.84 13.73 -2.36
C ALA A 134 -4.87 14.83 -2.59
N ARG A 135 -4.88 15.84 -1.73
CA ARG A 135 -5.86 16.94 -1.79
C ARG A 135 -5.63 17.89 -2.94
N THR A 136 -4.38 18.14 -3.30
CA THR A 136 -4.02 19.14 -4.31
C THR A 136 -4.08 18.58 -5.72
N PHE A 137 -3.54 17.37 -5.95
CA PHE A 137 -3.39 16.80 -7.29
C PHE A 137 -4.46 15.77 -7.64
N PHE A 138 -5.09 15.17 -6.64
CA PHE A 138 -6.10 14.12 -6.84
C PHE A 138 -7.34 14.36 -5.97
N PRO A 139 -8.00 15.53 -6.09
CA PRO A 139 -9.15 15.84 -5.23
C PRO A 139 -10.30 14.85 -5.48
N ILE A 140 -10.98 14.47 -4.40
CA ILE A 140 -12.22 13.70 -4.43
C ILE A 140 -13.35 14.52 -3.82
N GLU A 141 -14.58 14.16 -4.17
CA GLU A 141 -15.74 14.80 -3.56
C GLU A 141 -15.80 14.55 -2.04
N ARG A 142 -16.45 15.45 -1.32
CA ARG A 142 -16.62 15.29 0.13
C ARG A 142 -17.70 14.26 0.43
N ALA A 143 -17.58 13.55 1.55
CA ALA A 143 -18.58 12.57 1.99
C ALA A 143 -20.00 13.16 2.10
N GLU A 144 -20.10 14.44 2.47
CA GLU A 144 -21.39 15.17 2.50
C GLU A 144 -22.05 15.28 1.12
N SER A 145 -21.26 15.49 0.06
CA SER A 145 -21.76 15.54 -1.32
C SER A 145 -22.27 14.18 -1.77
N VAL A 146 -21.57 13.11 -1.38
CA VAL A 146 -22.02 11.74 -1.64
C VAL A 146 -23.37 11.48 -0.97
N GLN A 147 -23.54 11.87 0.30
CA GLN A 147 -24.81 11.72 1.00
C GLN A 147 -25.94 12.54 0.36
N LYS A 148 -25.64 13.76 -0.11
CA LYS A 148 -26.63 14.57 -0.87
C LYS A 148 -27.05 13.87 -2.15
N ARG A 149 -26.12 13.23 -2.87
CA ARG A 149 -26.45 12.45 -4.08
C ARG A 149 -27.31 11.24 -3.75
N VAL A 150 -27.03 10.54 -2.66
CA VAL A 150 -27.86 9.42 -2.20
C VAL A 150 -29.28 9.88 -1.88
N ASN A 151 -29.39 10.97 -1.12
CA ASN A 151 -30.72 11.52 -0.78
C ASN A 151 -31.49 11.98 -2.04
N ALA A 152 -30.81 12.66 -2.97
CA ALA A 152 -31.43 13.09 -4.23
C ALA A 152 -31.89 11.88 -5.08
N ALA A 153 -31.11 10.79 -5.11
CA ALA A 153 -31.52 9.56 -5.78
C ALA A 153 -32.74 8.90 -5.09
N PHE A 154 -32.82 8.97 -3.76
CA PHE A 154 -33.98 8.48 -3.03
C PHE A 154 -35.20 9.32 -3.30
N ASP A 155 -35.09 10.65 -3.28
CA ASP A 155 -36.18 11.57 -3.58
C ASP A 155 -36.73 11.38 -5.03
N ASP A 156 -35.84 11.08 -5.97
CA ASP A 156 -36.21 10.78 -7.35
C ASP A 156 -36.96 9.45 -7.46
N LEU A 157 -36.44 8.41 -6.83
CA LEU A 157 -37.11 7.10 -6.77
C LEU A 157 -38.51 7.20 -6.11
N ASP A 158 -38.63 8.03 -5.07
CA ASP A 158 -39.90 8.21 -4.35
C ASP A 158 -40.93 8.96 -5.16
N ARG A 159 -40.51 10.01 -5.88
CA ARG A 159 -41.41 10.75 -6.78
C ARG A 159 -41.93 9.89 -7.92
N ASN A 160 -41.14 8.96 -8.40
CA ASN A 160 -41.45 8.06 -9.49
C ASN A 160 -42.04 6.71 -9.01
N ALA A 161 -42.25 6.54 -7.71
CA ALA A 161 -42.75 5.30 -7.14
C ALA A 161 -44.20 5.09 -7.47
N PRO A 162 -44.62 3.86 -7.82
CA PRO A 162 -46.02 3.54 -8.05
C PRO A 162 -46.89 3.84 -6.82
N PRO A 163 -48.15 4.25 -7.00
CA PRO A 163 -49.08 4.41 -5.88
C PRO A 163 -49.16 3.14 -5.04
N GLY A 164 -49.16 3.26 -3.73
CA GLY A 164 -49.17 2.13 -2.78
C GLY A 164 -47.79 1.65 -2.34
N SER A 165 -46.69 2.09 -2.95
CA SER A 165 -45.32 1.70 -2.55
C SER A 165 -44.96 2.07 -1.09
N TRP A 166 -45.70 2.99 -0.49
CA TRP A 166 -45.53 3.46 0.90
C TRP A 166 -46.59 2.91 1.86
N SER A 167 -47.53 2.08 1.36
CA SER A 167 -48.59 1.52 2.20
C SER A 167 -48.03 0.57 3.26
N MET A 168 -48.35 0.80 4.51
CA MET A 168 -48.07 -0.09 5.61
C MET A 168 -49.32 -0.94 5.89
N ASN A 169 -49.43 -2.08 5.30
CA ASN A 169 -50.46 -3.04 5.69
C ASN A 169 -49.77 -4.28 6.27
N THR A 170 -50.11 -4.63 7.49
CA THR A 170 -49.40 -5.61 8.30
C THR A 170 -49.99 -7.01 8.30
N GLY A 171 -51.09 -7.23 7.58
CA GLY A 171 -51.87 -8.46 7.73
C GLY A 171 -51.56 -9.57 6.75
N ASN A 172 -51.28 -9.24 5.47
CA ASN A 172 -51.14 -10.24 4.40
C ASN A 172 -49.90 -9.94 3.52
N PRO A 173 -48.87 -10.79 3.54
CA PRO A 173 -47.65 -10.58 2.74
C PRO A 173 -47.89 -10.69 1.21
N PHE A 174 -48.96 -11.31 0.79
CA PHE A 174 -49.31 -11.47 -0.64
C PHE A 174 -49.97 -10.25 -1.26
N LEU A 175 -50.14 -9.14 -0.53
CA LEU A 175 -50.71 -7.93 -1.08
C LEU A 175 -49.71 -7.25 -2.04
N PRO A 176 -50.14 -6.79 -3.24
CA PRO A 176 -49.28 -6.15 -4.23
C PRO A 176 -48.47 -4.95 -3.69
N GLN A 177 -48.99 -4.27 -2.66
CA GLN A 177 -48.32 -3.13 -2.04
C GLN A 177 -46.99 -3.53 -1.36
N HIS A 178 -46.88 -4.76 -0.81
CA HIS A 178 -45.65 -5.24 -0.22
C HIS A 178 -44.55 -5.50 -1.26
N GLU A 179 -44.92 -6.03 -2.42
CA GLU A 179 -44.01 -6.19 -3.54
C GLU A 179 -43.52 -4.83 -4.07
N LEU A 180 -44.44 -3.86 -4.27
CA LEU A 180 -44.09 -2.51 -4.71
C LEU A 180 -43.11 -1.85 -3.73
N ARG A 181 -43.39 -1.99 -2.43
CA ARG A 181 -42.50 -1.45 -1.38
C ARG A 181 -41.12 -2.15 -1.37
N ALA A 182 -41.10 -3.47 -1.47
CA ALA A 182 -39.86 -4.25 -1.53
C ALA A 182 -39.00 -3.85 -2.74
N ASN A 183 -39.65 -3.71 -3.90
CA ASN A 183 -38.99 -3.27 -5.12
C ASN A 183 -38.44 -1.84 -5.01
N LEU A 184 -39.18 -0.90 -4.41
CA LEU A 184 -38.69 0.45 -4.14
C LEU A 184 -37.49 0.45 -3.21
N GLN A 185 -37.54 -0.30 -2.11
CA GLN A 185 -36.40 -0.41 -1.16
C GLN A 185 -35.20 -1.06 -1.82
N THR A 186 -35.37 -2.07 -2.65
CA THR A 186 -34.30 -2.71 -3.42
C THR A 186 -33.63 -1.71 -4.37
N LYS A 187 -34.42 -0.92 -5.11
CA LYS A 187 -33.91 0.13 -6.00
C LYS A 187 -33.13 1.20 -5.24
N ARG A 188 -33.62 1.64 -4.08
CA ARG A 188 -32.92 2.59 -3.22
C ARG A 188 -31.58 2.05 -2.75
N LEU A 189 -31.53 0.82 -2.25
CA LEU A 189 -30.29 0.20 -1.81
C LEU A 189 -29.30 0.03 -2.97
N GLN A 190 -29.79 -0.34 -4.15
CA GLN A 190 -28.94 -0.45 -5.33
C GLN A 190 -28.36 0.92 -5.71
N ALA A 191 -29.18 1.96 -5.74
CA ALA A 191 -28.73 3.33 -6.04
C ALA A 191 -27.71 3.84 -5.00
N GLU A 192 -27.97 3.61 -3.70
CA GLU A 192 -27.03 3.94 -2.64
C GLU A 192 -25.70 3.19 -2.82
N LYS A 193 -25.77 1.88 -3.08
CA LYS A 193 -24.60 1.05 -3.32
C LYS A 193 -23.77 1.57 -4.49
N ASP A 194 -24.41 1.82 -5.64
CA ASP A 194 -23.72 2.27 -6.84
C ASP A 194 -23.02 3.62 -6.63
N ILE A 195 -23.68 4.56 -5.92
CA ILE A 195 -23.11 5.87 -5.59
C ILE A 195 -21.91 5.71 -4.63
N ARG A 196 -22.05 4.91 -3.58
CA ARG A 196 -20.98 4.68 -2.60
C ARG A 196 -19.81 3.90 -3.21
N ASP A 197 -20.08 2.87 -4.01
CA ASP A 197 -19.04 2.09 -4.68
C ASP A 197 -18.25 2.96 -5.66
N ALA A 198 -18.90 3.85 -6.39
CA ALA A 198 -18.24 4.82 -7.27
C ALA A 198 -17.32 5.77 -6.47
N TYR A 199 -17.80 6.25 -5.31
CA TYR A 199 -16.99 7.08 -4.41
C TYR A 199 -15.77 6.32 -3.88
N TYR A 200 -15.94 5.11 -3.35
CA TYR A 200 -14.83 4.30 -2.83
C TYR A 200 -13.82 3.95 -3.93
N ARG A 201 -14.26 3.60 -5.13
CA ARG A 201 -13.35 3.39 -6.28
C ARG A 201 -12.52 4.65 -6.60
N THR A 202 -13.12 5.83 -6.47
CA THR A 202 -12.40 7.10 -6.68
C THR A 202 -11.41 7.35 -5.56
N MET A 203 -11.77 7.06 -4.30
CA MET A 203 -10.90 7.15 -3.14
C MET A 203 -9.70 6.18 -3.25
N PHE A 204 -9.94 4.94 -3.70
CA PHE A 204 -8.86 3.98 -3.94
C PHE A 204 -7.89 4.47 -5.02
N ARG A 205 -8.40 5.00 -6.13
CA ARG A 205 -7.56 5.59 -7.18
C ARG A 205 -6.76 6.80 -6.70
N GLN A 206 -7.35 7.64 -5.86
CA GLN A 206 -6.62 8.74 -5.21
C GLN A 206 -5.47 8.21 -4.38
N PHE A 207 -5.74 7.21 -3.54
CA PHE A 207 -4.72 6.59 -2.67
C PHE A 207 -3.58 5.98 -3.49
N GLU A 208 -3.90 5.21 -4.53
CA GLU A 208 -2.91 4.57 -5.41
C GLU A 208 -2.01 5.60 -6.12
N ARG A 209 -2.62 6.65 -6.68
CA ARG A 209 -1.87 7.73 -7.33
C ARG A 209 -1.01 8.52 -6.36
N THR A 210 -1.53 8.84 -5.18
CA THR A 210 -0.77 9.52 -4.13
C THR A 210 0.42 8.67 -3.69
N ARG A 211 0.19 7.37 -3.48
CA ARG A 211 1.22 6.41 -3.09
C ARG A 211 2.30 6.28 -4.16
N LEU A 212 1.93 6.29 -5.45
CA LEU A 212 2.90 6.28 -6.55
C LEU A 212 3.80 7.51 -6.52
N VAL A 213 3.24 8.71 -6.33
CA VAL A 213 4.01 9.96 -6.24
C VAL A 213 4.92 9.96 -5.01
N THR A 214 4.41 9.58 -3.84
CA THR A 214 5.20 9.57 -2.60
C THR A 214 6.23 8.44 -2.57
N SER A 215 6.07 7.40 -3.38
CA SER A 215 7.06 6.33 -3.57
C SER A 215 8.34 6.77 -4.28
N LEU A 216 8.43 8.04 -4.70
CA LEU A 216 9.71 8.67 -5.03
C LEU A 216 10.65 8.69 -3.81
N SER A 217 10.11 8.63 -2.61
CA SER A 217 10.89 8.43 -1.38
C SER A 217 11.23 6.96 -1.18
N PRO A 218 12.52 6.60 -0.99
CA PRO A 218 12.91 5.24 -0.62
C PRO A 218 12.27 4.76 0.70
N VAL A 219 11.92 5.67 1.61
CA VAL A 219 11.23 5.33 2.87
C VAL A 219 9.79 4.91 2.61
N THR A 220 9.06 5.62 1.76
CA THR A 220 7.70 5.21 1.35
C THR A 220 7.74 3.90 0.58
N LEU A 221 8.73 3.72 -0.29
CA LEU A 221 8.95 2.45 -0.97
C LEU A 221 9.14 1.30 0.01
N PHE A 222 9.98 1.48 1.04
CA PHE A 222 10.17 0.48 2.09
C PHE A 222 8.85 0.04 2.70
N GLN A 223 8.00 0.99 3.08
CA GLN A 223 6.67 0.69 3.62
C GLN A 223 5.84 -0.11 2.63
N VAL A 224 5.76 0.35 1.38
CA VAL A 224 4.97 -0.30 0.33
C VAL A 224 5.39 -1.74 0.07
N LEU A 225 6.69 -1.98 -0.04
CA LEU A 225 7.24 -3.30 -0.33
C LEU A 225 7.16 -4.25 0.86
N THR A 226 7.38 -3.77 2.09
CA THR A 226 7.25 -4.60 3.28
C THR A 226 5.81 -4.97 3.58
N GLU A 227 4.84 -4.05 3.39
CA GLU A 227 3.41 -4.36 3.46
C GLU A 227 3.02 -5.44 2.43
N ALA A 228 3.48 -5.32 1.19
CA ALA A 228 3.20 -6.28 0.14
C ALA A 228 3.85 -7.66 0.43
N ALA A 229 5.11 -7.68 0.87
CA ALA A 229 5.81 -8.92 1.22
C ALA A 229 5.11 -9.65 2.39
N ALA A 230 4.66 -8.91 3.41
CA ALA A 230 3.93 -9.46 4.54
C ALA A 230 2.47 -9.85 4.21
N GLY A 231 2.00 -9.60 2.99
CA GLY A 231 0.58 -9.81 2.63
C GLY A 231 -0.36 -8.95 3.46
N ALA A 232 0.05 -7.74 3.81
CA ALA A 232 -0.67 -6.81 4.67
C ALA A 232 -0.94 -5.48 3.96
N GLY A 233 -1.43 -4.48 4.71
CA GLY A 233 -1.60 -3.12 4.23
C GLY A 233 -2.66 -2.96 3.15
N TYR A 234 -2.44 -2.00 2.24
CA TYR A 234 -3.44 -1.60 1.25
C TYR A 234 -3.83 -2.72 0.27
N VAL A 235 -2.88 -3.54 -0.16
CA VAL A 235 -3.13 -4.60 -1.16
C VAL A 235 -4.11 -5.63 -0.59
N ARG A 236 -3.90 -6.06 0.66
CA ARG A 236 -4.82 -6.95 1.37
C ARG A 236 -6.19 -6.31 1.60
N PHE A 237 -6.20 -5.05 2.06
CA PHE A 237 -7.45 -4.32 2.29
C PHE A 237 -8.29 -4.24 1.01
N ARG A 238 -7.66 -3.92 -0.12
CA ARG A 238 -8.33 -3.86 -1.42
C ARG A 238 -8.91 -5.21 -1.83
N LYS A 239 -8.15 -6.29 -1.66
CA LYS A 239 -8.63 -7.63 -1.94
C LYS A 239 -9.82 -8.02 -1.07
N ILE A 240 -9.74 -7.79 0.24
CA ILE A 240 -10.86 -8.07 1.16
C ILE A 240 -12.11 -7.28 0.74
N TRP A 241 -11.95 -6.03 0.33
CA TRP A 241 -13.06 -5.23 -0.19
C TRP A 241 -13.72 -5.86 -1.40
N ASP A 242 -12.95 -6.30 -2.37
CA ASP A 242 -13.48 -6.94 -3.59
C ASP A 242 -14.10 -8.32 -3.26
N ASP A 243 -13.47 -9.13 -2.39
CA ASP A 243 -13.99 -10.43 -1.93
C ASP A 243 -15.31 -10.29 -1.16
N LEU A 244 -15.47 -9.25 -0.34
CA LEU A 244 -16.72 -8.96 0.38
C LEU A 244 -17.87 -8.61 -0.57
N HIS A 245 -17.59 -7.91 -1.67
CA HIS A 245 -18.61 -7.64 -2.69
C HIS A 245 -19.07 -8.90 -3.42
N VAL A 246 -18.13 -9.80 -3.72
CA VAL A 246 -18.44 -11.11 -4.29
C VAL A 246 -19.27 -11.96 -3.30
N TYR A 247 -18.86 -12.00 -2.03
CA TYR A 247 -19.58 -12.71 -0.98
C TYR A 247 -20.99 -12.16 -0.77
N GLN A 248 -21.17 -10.84 -0.78
CA GLN A 248 -22.50 -10.23 -0.70
C GLN A 248 -23.42 -10.72 -1.83
N GLY A 249 -22.88 -10.82 -3.05
CA GLY A 249 -23.61 -11.37 -4.20
C GLY A 249 -23.99 -12.84 -4.01
N GLN A 250 -23.08 -13.65 -3.50
CA GLN A 250 -23.29 -15.08 -3.22
C GLN A 250 -24.37 -15.27 -2.15
N LEU A 251 -24.28 -14.49 -1.06
CA LEU A 251 -25.25 -14.56 0.04
C LEU A 251 -26.66 -14.17 -0.42
N LEU A 252 -26.77 -13.08 -1.20
CA LEU A 252 -28.05 -12.66 -1.77
C LEU A 252 -28.60 -13.71 -2.73
N GLY A 253 -27.76 -14.30 -3.58
CA GLY A 253 -28.12 -15.38 -4.50
C GLY A 253 -28.62 -16.62 -3.77
N PHE A 254 -27.96 -16.99 -2.67
CA PHE A 254 -28.38 -18.12 -1.83
C PHE A 254 -29.81 -17.92 -1.27
N PHE A 255 -30.07 -16.76 -0.66
CA PHE A 255 -31.39 -16.50 -0.10
C PHE A 255 -32.48 -16.40 -1.17
N LYS A 256 -32.19 -15.82 -2.34
CA LYS A 256 -33.12 -15.82 -3.48
C LYS A 256 -33.41 -17.24 -3.98
N ALA A 257 -32.39 -18.11 -4.07
CA ALA A 257 -32.58 -19.48 -4.50
C ALA A 257 -33.37 -20.31 -3.47
N LEU A 258 -33.24 -19.99 -2.17
CA LEU A 258 -34.03 -20.61 -1.13
C LEU A 258 -35.51 -20.17 -1.22
N ASP A 259 -35.75 -18.88 -1.44
CA ASP A 259 -37.08 -18.30 -1.59
C ASP A 259 -37.84 -18.86 -2.80
N VAL A 260 -37.18 -18.99 -3.96
CA VAL A 260 -37.77 -19.58 -5.18
C VAL A 260 -38.27 -21.02 -4.97
N ARG A 261 -37.66 -21.77 -4.02
CA ARG A 261 -38.07 -23.15 -3.71
C ARG A 261 -39.26 -23.23 -2.75
N ASP A 262 -39.74 -22.09 -2.25
CA ASP A 262 -40.85 -22.02 -1.31
C ASP A 262 -42.12 -21.59 -2.05
N GLU A 263 -43.01 -22.57 -2.37
CA GLU A 263 -44.26 -22.32 -3.08
C GLU A 263 -45.22 -21.42 -2.27
N ASP A 264 -45.05 -21.33 -0.96
CA ASP A 264 -45.84 -20.47 -0.08
C ASP A 264 -45.26 -19.05 0.03
N SER A 265 -44.13 -18.77 -0.61
CA SER A 265 -43.51 -17.44 -0.61
C SER A 265 -44.13 -16.54 -1.69
N PRO A 266 -44.36 -15.26 -1.39
CA PRO A 266 -44.73 -14.29 -2.40
C PRO A 266 -43.56 -13.84 -3.29
N HIS A 267 -42.38 -14.40 -3.13
CA HIS A 267 -41.17 -14.15 -3.94
C HIS A 267 -40.68 -12.69 -4.02
N TRP A 268 -41.01 -11.87 -3.03
CA TRP A 268 -40.41 -10.54 -2.87
C TRP A 268 -39.48 -10.48 -1.65
N TYR A 269 -38.53 -9.58 -1.67
CA TYR A 269 -37.53 -9.42 -0.60
C TYR A 269 -37.38 -7.94 -0.25
N ASN A 270 -37.57 -7.61 1.07
CA ASN A 270 -37.35 -6.28 1.56
C ASN A 270 -36.09 -6.26 2.47
N PRO A 271 -34.97 -5.80 1.94
CA PRO A 271 -33.68 -5.87 2.65
C PRO A 271 -33.59 -4.95 3.89
N LYS A 272 -34.46 -3.95 4.01
CA LYS A 272 -34.46 -3.02 5.16
C LYS A 272 -35.30 -3.48 6.34
N GLU A 273 -36.27 -4.34 6.10
CA GLU A 273 -37.21 -4.72 7.14
C GLU A 273 -36.91 -6.09 7.76
N ASN A 274 -35.82 -6.74 7.38
CA ASN A 274 -35.47 -8.10 7.78
C ASN A 274 -36.65 -9.08 7.66
N VAL A 275 -37.61 -8.78 6.79
CA VAL A 275 -38.76 -9.65 6.54
C VAL A 275 -38.32 -10.68 5.51
N SER A 276 -38.19 -11.91 5.94
CA SER A 276 -38.04 -13.03 5.02
C SER A 276 -39.33 -13.28 4.30
N THR A 277 -39.29 -13.43 3.00
CA THR A 277 -40.44 -13.84 2.18
C THR A 277 -40.73 -15.30 2.39
N THR A 278 -39.71 -16.14 2.53
CA THR A 278 -39.88 -17.56 2.90
C THR A 278 -39.98 -17.73 4.43
N ARG A 279 -40.89 -18.60 4.85
CA ARG A 279 -41.01 -19.03 6.25
C ARG A 279 -40.30 -20.36 6.54
N LYS A 280 -39.75 -21.00 5.51
CA LYS A 280 -39.01 -22.24 5.66
C LYS A 280 -37.66 -21.97 6.33
N PRO A 281 -37.28 -22.71 7.38
CA PRO A 281 -35.99 -22.53 8.02
C PRO A 281 -34.86 -22.90 7.06
N ALA A 282 -33.83 -22.04 6.98
CA ALA A 282 -32.59 -22.37 6.31
C ALA A 282 -31.75 -23.27 7.22
N ALA A 283 -31.17 -24.35 6.68
CA ALA A 283 -30.15 -25.11 7.39
C ALA A 283 -28.92 -24.20 7.56
N PHE A 284 -28.60 -23.85 8.78
CA PHE A 284 -27.55 -22.87 9.10
C PHE A 284 -26.19 -23.25 8.51
N GLU A 285 -25.91 -24.55 8.41
CA GLU A 285 -24.68 -25.10 7.87
C GLU A 285 -24.53 -24.86 6.36
N THR A 286 -25.66 -24.63 5.66
CA THR A 286 -25.65 -24.40 4.19
C THR A 286 -25.51 -22.94 3.81
N VAL A 287 -25.64 -22.02 4.79
CA VAL A 287 -25.49 -20.59 4.53
C VAL A 287 -24.03 -20.31 4.17
N PRO A 288 -23.75 -19.68 3.02
CA PRO A 288 -22.40 -19.31 2.63
C PRO A 288 -21.72 -18.49 3.71
N ARG A 289 -20.47 -18.85 4.06
CA ARG A 289 -19.65 -18.11 5.03
C ARG A 289 -18.57 -17.37 4.28
N PHE A 290 -18.22 -16.20 4.79
CA PHE A 290 -17.06 -15.48 4.27
C PHE A 290 -15.78 -16.18 4.74
N GLU A 291 -14.96 -16.56 3.79
CA GLU A 291 -13.62 -17.08 4.04
C GLU A 291 -12.60 -16.23 3.28
N GLU A 292 -11.67 -15.65 4.04
CA GLU A 292 -10.58 -14.90 3.43
C GLU A 292 -9.62 -15.88 2.72
N LYS A 293 -9.50 -15.76 1.41
CA LYS A 293 -8.53 -16.55 0.64
C LYS A 293 -7.14 -15.90 0.75
N PRO A 294 -6.12 -16.65 1.20
CA PRO A 294 -4.76 -16.11 1.27
C PRO A 294 -4.30 -15.66 -0.13
N MET A 295 -3.61 -14.52 -0.18
CA MET A 295 -3.03 -14.03 -1.43
C MET A 295 -1.78 -14.83 -1.79
N SER A 296 -1.65 -15.18 -3.05
CA SER A 296 -0.40 -15.69 -3.61
C SER A 296 0.69 -14.61 -3.61
N ALA A 297 1.96 -15.00 -3.67
CA ALA A 297 3.07 -14.07 -3.76
C ALA A 297 2.96 -13.14 -4.99
N ALA A 298 2.46 -13.65 -6.11
CA ALA A 298 2.24 -12.87 -7.32
C ALA A 298 1.18 -11.79 -7.11
N GLU A 299 0.04 -12.11 -6.51
CA GLU A 299 -1.02 -11.13 -6.20
C GLU A 299 -0.56 -10.03 -5.24
N ARG A 300 0.32 -10.37 -4.28
CA ARG A 300 0.90 -9.41 -3.33
C ARG A 300 1.89 -8.46 -3.99
N LEU A 301 2.75 -8.97 -4.87
CA LEU A 301 3.88 -8.22 -5.43
C LEU A 301 3.54 -7.50 -6.75
N ALA A 302 2.63 -8.03 -7.58
CA ALA A 302 2.30 -7.43 -8.87
C ALA A 302 1.93 -5.93 -8.79
N PRO A 303 1.12 -5.46 -7.82
CA PRO A 303 0.76 -4.05 -7.73
C PRO A 303 1.92 -3.12 -7.37
N VAL A 304 3.02 -3.67 -6.83
CA VAL A 304 4.16 -2.88 -6.35
C VAL A 304 5.41 -3.01 -7.24
N LEU A 305 5.35 -3.85 -8.28
CA LEU A 305 6.49 -4.07 -9.19
C LEU A 305 6.95 -2.79 -9.88
N VAL A 306 6.03 -1.95 -10.34
CA VAL A 306 6.36 -0.66 -10.99
C VAL A 306 7.14 0.22 -10.02
N THR A 307 6.69 0.28 -8.77
CA THR A 307 7.34 1.05 -7.70
C THR A 307 8.75 0.52 -7.42
N LEU A 308 8.94 -0.79 -7.40
CA LEU A 308 10.24 -1.43 -7.23
C LEU A 308 11.20 -1.06 -8.38
N VAL A 309 10.76 -1.23 -9.63
CA VAL A 309 11.57 -0.93 -10.82
C VAL A 309 11.99 0.54 -10.86
N VAL A 310 11.06 1.47 -10.59
CA VAL A 310 11.36 2.91 -10.54
C VAL A 310 12.43 3.22 -9.50
N ASN A 311 12.38 2.59 -8.33
CA ASN A 311 13.38 2.83 -7.28
C ASN A 311 14.74 2.21 -7.58
N VAL A 312 14.80 1.02 -8.16
CA VAL A 312 16.06 0.43 -8.64
C VAL A 312 16.71 1.34 -9.67
N PHE A 313 15.92 1.80 -10.66
CA PHE A 313 16.40 2.74 -11.66
C PHE A 313 16.91 4.05 -11.02
N TYR A 314 16.20 4.58 -10.07
CA TYR A 314 16.56 5.79 -9.35
C TYR A 314 17.88 5.65 -8.58
N VAL A 315 18.07 4.55 -7.84
CA VAL A 315 19.34 4.25 -7.15
C VAL A 315 20.50 4.18 -8.14
N CYS A 316 20.31 3.45 -9.25
CA CYS A 316 21.31 3.36 -10.30
C CYS A 316 21.61 4.73 -10.93
N ALA A 317 20.61 5.56 -11.16
CA ALA A 317 20.78 6.89 -11.73
C ALA A 317 21.59 7.82 -10.81
N VAL A 318 21.26 7.83 -9.51
CA VAL A 318 22.01 8.63 -8.51
C VAL A 318 23.43 8.14 -8.38
N PHE A 319 23.65 6.82 -8.33
CA PHE A 319 25.00 6.26 -8.28
C PHE A 319 25.81 6.57 -9.53
N LEU A 320 25.21 6.45 -10.73
CA LEU A 320 25.86 6.80 -12.00
C LEU A 320 26.22 8.27 -12.07
N LEU A 321 25.31 9.16 -11.64
CA LEU A 321 25.60 10.60 -11.56
C LEU A 321 26.80 10.88 -10.63
N THR A 322 26.79 10.24 -9.46
CA THR A 322 27.90 10.32 -8.48
C THR A 322 29.21 9.85 -9.10
N TYR A 323 29.17 8.74 -9.81
CA TYR A 323 30.34 8.19 -10.54
C TYR A 323 30.88 9.17 -11.57
N VAL A 324 30.01 9.73 -12.43
CA VAL A 324 30.43 10.69 -13.46
C VAL A 324 31.08 11.94 -12.84
N LEU A 325 30.49 12.47 -11.77
CA LEU A 325 31.06 13.61 -11.05
C LEU A 325 32.41 13.27 -10.41
N PHE A 326 32.54 12.08 -9.83
CA PHE A 326 33.80 11.64 -9.22
C PHE A 326 34.93 11.42 -10.24
N VAL A 327 34.61 10.85 -11.39
CA VAL A 327 35.59 10.65 -12.48
C VAL A 327 36.08 11.97 -13.06
N ARG A 328 35.18 12.96 -13.16
CA ARG A 328 35.52 14.31 -13.67
C ARG A 328 36.19 15.20 -12.64
N TYR A 329 36.24 14.81 -11.38
CA TYR A 329 36.88 15.59 -10.34
C TYR A 329 38.42 15.67 -10.57
N ASP A 330 38.95 16.90 -10.68
CA ASP A 330 40.37 17.12 -10.79
C ASP A 330 41.00 17.09 -9.39
N VAL A 331 41.97 16.24 -9.20
CA VAL A 331 42.67 15.97 -7.91
C VAL A 331 43.91 16.86 -7.74
N ARG A 332 44.08 17.86 -8.61
CA ARG A 332 45.26 18.75 -8.53
C ARG A 332 45.22 19.65 -7.30
#